data_2f40a05f339e097fec0f9ba60b7dbe7f
#
_entry.id   2f40a05f339e097fec0f9ba60b7dbe7f
#
_cell.length_a   1.000
_cell.length_b   1.000
_cell.length_c   1.000
_cell.angle_alpha   90.00
_cell.angle_beta   90.00
_cell.angle_gamma   90.00
#
_symmetry.space_group_name_H-M   'P 1'
#
loop_
_entity.id
_entity.type
_entity.pdbx_description
1 polymer ?
#
loop_
_entity_poly.entity_id
_entity_poly.type
_entity_poly.pdbx_seq_one_letter_code
_entity_poly.pdbx_strand_id
1 'polypeptide(L)'
;MGTRARLPNLIRSLQKEAQPKPTCQQSLPSLRRAFSLYDQINLIDNVPNDQLRFQRYTDSGFTVNGVDYEGSLLCVGNMLMSWAPKKFSEITPDSSVVAVLTASFEISEILILGCGRYIEPVSPELQRFIRSTGMKLEAIDSKNAVSTYNILNEEGRIVAAALLPYGILS
;
A
#
# COMPACT_ATOMS: atom_id res chain seq x y z
N MET A 1 37.58 47.85 32.60
CA MET A 1 37.95 46.55 33.10
C MET A 1 36.81 45.57 32.80
N GLY A 2 37.00 44.72 31.83
CA GLY A 2 35.94 43.89 31.31
C GLY A 2 35.65 42.69 32.24
N THR A 3 34.43 42.62 32.70
CA THR A 3 33.88 41.39 33.31
C THR A 3 33.65 40.36 32.19
N ARG A 4 34.55 39.38 32.12
CA ARG A 4 34.35 38.21 31.28
C ARG A 4 33.21 37.38 31.88
N ALA A 5 32.07 37.44 31.26
CA ALA A 5 30.93 36.60 31.52
C ALA A 5 31.33 35.13 31.26
N ARG A 6 31.22 34.31 32.28
CA ARG A 6 31.45 32.86 32.21
C ARG A 6 30.28 32.20 31.43
N LEU A 7 30.48 32.05 30.14
CA LEU A 7 29.54 31.34 29.26
C LEU A 7 29.66 29.78 29.18
N PRO A 8 30.64 29.11 29.88
CA PRO A 8 30.77 27.65 29.72
C PRO A 8 29.73 26.82 30.48
N ASN A 9 29.07 27.37 31.47
CA ASN A 9 28.18 26.57 32.31
C ASN A 9 26.75 26.46 31.83
N LEU A 10 26.29 27.40 30.97
CA LEU A 10 24.96 27.35 30.39
C LEU A 10 24.83 26.31 29.28
N ILE A 11 25.89 26.08 28.52
CA ILE A 11 25.91 25.08 27.44
C ILE A 11 25.91 23.66 28.00
N ARG A 12 26.54 23.46 29.20
CA ARG A 12 26.58 22.16 29.84
C ARG A 12 25.26 21.74 30.48
N SER A 13 24.43 22.69 30.90
CA SER A 13 23.10 22.39 31.44
C SER A 13 22.09 22.06 30.34
N LEU A 14 22.20 22.67 29.14
CA LEU A 14 21.34 22.38 28.02
C LEU A 14 21.64 21.05 27.33
N GLN A 15 22.89 20.56 27.41
CA GLN A 15 23.25 19.24 26.91
C GLN A 15 22.81 18.08 27.81
N LYS A 16 22.45 18.36 29.06
CA LYS A 16 22.00 17.33 30.01
C LYS A 16 20.51 17.02 29.92
N GLU A 17 19.71 17.88 29.29
CA GLU A 17 18.27 17.67 29.12
C GLU A 17 17.88 16.97 27.80
N ALA A 18 18.84 16.73 26.92
CA ALA A 18 18.60 16.10 25.62
C ALA A 18 18.86 14.61 25.56
N GLN A 19 18.87 13.91 26.69
CA GLN A 19 18.81 12.45 26.67
C GLN A 19 17.32 12.04 26.66
N PRO A 20 16.84 11.41 25.58
CA PRO A 20 15.52 10.78 25.61
C PRO A 20 15.61 9.66 26.65
N LYS A 21 14.89 9.82 27.75
CA LYS A 21 14.62 8.69 28.65
C LYS A 21 14.05 7.57 27.80
N PRO A 22 14.50 6.32 27.94
CA PRO A 22 13.81 5.21 27.33
C PRO A 22 12.41 5.18 27.94
N THR A 23 11.47 5.74 27.21
CA THR A 23 10.07 5.61 27.54
C THR A 23 9.76 4.12 27.39
N CYS A 24 9.49 3.50 28.51
CA CYS A 24 8.94 2.17 28.57
C CYS A 24 7.79 2.12 27.55
N GLN A 25 7.96 1.32 26.50
CA GLN A 25 6.94 1.13 25.48
C GLN A 25 5.75 0.43 26.14
N GLN A 26 4.88 1.21 26.72
CA GLN A 26 3.51 0.74 26.93
C GLN A 26 2.88 0.68 25.53
N SER A 27 2.87 -0.52 24.97
CA SER A 27 2.19 -0.79 23.72
C SER A 27 0.70 -0.49 23.92
N LEU A 28 0.24 0.64 23.40
CA LEU A 28 -1.16 1.00 23.37
C LEU A 28 -1.96 -0.11 22.66
N PRO A 29 -3.13 -0.53 23.16
CA PRO A 29 -3.95 -1.59 22.56
C PRO A 29 -4.30 -1.34 21.08
N SER A 30 -4.33 -0.07 20.66
CA SER A 30 -4.55 0.35 19.28
C SER A 30 -3.39 -0.01 18.33
N LEU A 31 -2.16 -0.11 18.83
CA LEU A 31 -1.00 -0.52 18.04
C LEU A 31 -1.02 -2.03 17.71
N ARG A 32 -1.63 -2.87 18.53
CA ARG A 32 -1.77 -4.30 18.21
C ARG A 32 -2.66 -4.56 17.00
N ARG A 33 -3.66 -3.71 16.75
CA ARG A 33 -4.46 -3.77 15.52
C ARG A 33 -3.68 -3.28 14.30
N ALA A 34 -2.81 -2.28 14.46
CA ALA A 34 -1.95 -1.80 13.39
C ALA A 34 -0.91 -2.86 12.95
N PHE A 35 -0.34 -3.63 13.88
CA PHE A 35 0.57 -4.73 13.53
C PHE A 35 -0.11 -5.86 12.73
N SER A 36 -1.37 -6.16 13.01
CA SER A 36 -2.15 -7.12 12.23
C SER A 36 -2.38 -6.68 10.77
N LEU A 37 -2.38 -5.38 10.50
CA LEU A 37 -2.46 -4.82 9.15
C LEU A 37 -1.15 -5.02 8.37
N TYR A 38 -0.02 -4.84 9.03
CA TYR A 38 1.31 -5.03 8.43
C TYR A 38 1.61 -6.50 8.09
N ASP A 39 1.07 -7.45 8.83
CA ASP A 39 1.25 -8.88 8.56
C ASP A 39 0.58 -9.34 7.24
N GLN A 40 -0.38 -8.59 6.74
CA GLN A 40 -1.11 -8.91 5.51
C GLN A 40 -0.57 -8.17 4.27
N ILE A 41 0.24 -7.14 4.47
CA ILE A 41 0.80 -6.30 3.41
C ILE A 41 2.28 -6.09 3.68
N ASN A 42 3.12 -6.56 2.78
CA ASN A 42 4.56 -6.34 2.84
C ASN A 42 4.97 -5.35 1.75
N LEU A 43 5.49 -4.21 2.17
CA LEU A 43 6.07 -3.24 1.26
C LEU A 43 7.30 -3.86 0.57
N ILE A 44 7.37 -3.70 -0.73
CA ILE A 44 8.52 -4.13 -1.52
C ILE A 44 9.50 -2.96 -1.61
N ASP A 45 10.55 -3.00 -0.78
CA ASP A 45 11.45 -1.86 -0.58
C ASP A 45 12.39 -1.55 -1.77
N ASN A 46 12.57 -2.49 -2.68
CA ASN A 46 13.55 -2.38 -3.76
C ASN A 46 12.92 -2.12 -5.13
N VAL A 47 11.80 -1.41 -5.18
CA VAL A 47 11.26 -0.98 -6.47
C VAL A 47 12.11 0.19 -6.96
N PRO A 48 12.65 0.14 -8.20
CA PRO A 48 13.34 1.28 -8.79
C PRO A 48 12.46 2.52 -8.73
N ASN A 49 13.08 3.70 -8.51
CA ASN A 49 12.36 4.98 -8.44
C ASN A 49 11.64 5.37 -9.74
N ASP A 50 11.73 4.55 -10.75
CA ASP A 50 11.02 4.71 -12.01
C ASP A 50 9.56 4.31 -11.86
N GLN A 51 8.76 4.83 -12.76
CA GLN A 51 7.36 4.51 -12.88
C GLN A 51 7.11 2.99 -12.92
N LEU A 52 6.23 2.48 -12.07
CA LEU A 52 5.89 1.06 -12.07
C LEU A 52 5.26 0.66 -13.40
N ARG A 53 5.79 -0.41 -13.98
CA ARG A 53 5.26 -0.98 -15.22
C ARG A 53 5.14 -2.49 -15.11
N PHE A 54 3.95 -3.01 -15.28
CA PHE A 54 3.69 -4.43 -15.42
C PHE A 54 4.09 -4.88 -16.83
N GLN A 55 5.02 -5.81 -16.91
CA GLN A 55 5.53 -6.34 -18.19
C GLN A 55 4.88 -7.66 -18.54
N ARG A 56 4.54 -8.46 -17.54
CA ARG A 56 3.96 -9.78 -17.70
C ARG A 56 3.04 -10.12 -16.53
N TYR A 57 2.05 -10.93 -16.80
CA TYR A 57 1.25 -11.63 -15.81
C TYR A 57 1.41 -13.14 -16.01
N THR A 58 1.38 -13.90 -14.92
CA THR A 58 1.50 -15.35 -14.92
C THR A 58 0.35 -15.95 -14.11
N ASP A 59 0.23 -17.26 -14.14
CA ASP A 59 -0.75 -17.98 -13.32
C ASP A 59 -0.49 -17.83 -11.81
N SER A 60 0.74 -17.56 -11.41
CA SER A 60 1.15 -17.43 -10.01
C SER A 60 1.52 -16.01 -9.57
N GLY A 61 1.65 -15.05 -10.48
CA GLY A 61 2.08 -13.70 -10.11
C GLY A 61 2.26 -12.74 -11.29
N PHE A 62 3.18 -11.80 -11.13
CA PHE A 62 3.40 -10.70 -12.09
C PHE A 62 4.87 -10.35 -12.21
N THR A 63 5.27 -9.88 -13.39
CA THR A 63 6.58 -9.26 -13.62
C THR A 63 6.43 -7.74 -13.65
N VAL A 64 7.08 -7.04 -12.73
CA VAL A 64 7.05 -5.58 -12.63
C VAL A 64 8.47 -5.05 -12.71
N ASN A 65 8.73 -4.13 -13.64
CA ASN A 65 10.04 -3.52 -13.87
C ASN A 65 11.20 -4.57 -13.99
N GLY A 66 10.92 -5.71 -14.63
CA GLY A 66 11.89 -6.79 -14.83
C GLY A 66 12.10 -7.75 -13.65
N VAL A 67 11.34 -7.57 -12.56
CA VAL A 67 11.38 -8.44 -11.39
C VAL A 67 10.10 -9.26 -11.30
N ASP A 68 10.23 -10.56 -11.07
CA ASP A 68 9.10 -11.48 -10.90
C ASP A 68 8.66 -11.51 -9.44
N TYR A 69 7.37 -11.29 -9.22
CA TYR A 69 6.72 -11.34 -7.92
C TYR A 69 5.65 -12.44 -7.93
N GLU A 70 5.69 -13.31 -6.94
CA GLU A 70 4.66 -14.34 -6.75
C GLU A 70 3.52 -13.82 -5.86
N GLY A 71 2.32 -14.31 -6.15
CA GLY A 71 1.12 -13.96 -5.39
C GLY A 71 0.43 -12.69 -5.85
N SER A 72 -0.47 -12.22 -5.00
CA SER A 72 -1.26 -11.02 -5.25
C SER A 72 -0.46 -9.77 -4.95
N LEU A 73 -0.69 -8.72 -5.74
CA LEU A 73 0.00 -7.44 -5.60
C LEU A 73 -0.99 -6.29 -5.39
N LEU A 74 -0.56 -5.34 -4.60
CA LEU A 74 -1.23 -4.07 -4.38
C LEU A 74 -0.29 -2.94 -4.80
N CYS A 75 -0.76 -2.07 -5.67
CA CYS A 75 -0.02 -0.90 -6.14
C CYS A 75 -0.77 0.37 -5.80
N VAL A 76 -0.08 1.37 -5.27
CA VAL A 76 -0.63 2.70 -5.05
C VAL A 76 0.40 3.72 -5.48
N GLY A 77 0.12 4.47 -6.53
CA GLY A 77 1.12 5.32 -7.15
C GLY A 77 2.35 4.48 -7.56
N ASN A 78 3.53 4.84 -7.07
CA ASN A 78 4.77 4.10 -7.32
C ASN A 78 5.16 3.12 -6.19
N MET A 79 4.26 2.86 -5.25
CA MET A 79 4.48 1.87 -4.20
C MET A 79 3.92 0.52 -4.62
N LEU A 80 4.74 -0.52 -4.47
CA LEU A 80 4.36 -1.89 -4.73
C LEU A 80 4.39 -2.68 -3.42
N MET A 81 3.35 -3.45 -3.17
CA MET A 81 3.18 -4.24 -1.95
C MET A 81 2.70 -5.63 -2.30
N SER A 82 3.17 -6.64 -1.58
CA SER A 82 2.57 -7.96 -1.65
C SER A 82 1.27 -7.99 -0.85
N TRP A 83 0.31 -8.76 -1.31
CA TRP A 83 -1.04 -8.78 -0.78
C TRP A 83 -1.48 -10.19 -0.42
N ALA A 84 -2.10 -10.37 0.75
CA ALA A 84 -2.43 -11.67 1.30
C ALA A 84 -3.58 -12.43 0.60
N PRO A 85 -4.69 -11.78 0.12
CA PRO A 85 -5.78 -12.51 -0.51
C PRO A 85 -5.32 -13.34 -1.69
N LYS A 86 -5.72 -14.61 -1.69
CA LYS A 86 -5.47 -15.56 -2.78
C LYS A 86 -6.68 -15.73 -3.68
N LYS A 87 -7.86 -15.37 -3.19
CA LYS A 87 -9.12 -15.50 -3.91
C LYS A 87 -9.91 -14.20 -3.82
N PHE A 88 -10.73 -13.98 -4.83
CA PHE A 88 -11.61 -12.82 -4.88
C PHE A 88 -12.59 -12.75 -3.70
N SER A 89 -13.08 -13.91 -3.25
CA SER A 89 -14.00 -14.01 -2.10
C SER A 89 -13.40 -13.58 -0.76
N GLU A 90 -12.07 -13.50 -0.66
CA GLU A 90 -11.37 -13.04 0.55
C GLU A 90 -11.30 -11.50 0.64
N ILE A 91 -11.69 -10.80 -0.43
CA ILE A 91 -11.70 -9.35 -0.47
C ILE A 91 -13.01 -8.84 0.13
N THR A 92 -12.95 -8.43 1.38
CA THR A 92 -14.10 -7.90 2.12
C THR A 92 -13.86 -6.46 2.57
N PRO A 93 -14.91 -5.67 2.86
CA PRO A 93 -14.74 -4.32 3.38
C PRO A 93 -13.95 -4.26 4.69
N ASP A 94 -14.01 -5.32 5.48
CA ASP A 94 -13.27 -5.46 6.75
C ASP A 94 -11.84 -5.94 6.54
N SER A 95 -11.48 -6.31 5.33
CA SER A 95 -10.10 -6.69 5.05
C SER A 95 -9.19 -5.47 5.18
N SER A 96 -8.04 -5.68 5.78
CA SER A 96 -7.02 -4.65 6.02
C SER A 96 -6.57 -3.92 4.75
N VAL A 97 -6.79 -4.54 3.60
CA VAL A 97 -6.54 -3.97 2.27
C VAL A 97 -7.38 -2.73 2.01
N VAL A 98 -8.62 -2.78 2.43
CA VAL A 98 -9.53 -1.65 2.27
C VAL A 98 -9.05 -0.46 3.11
N ALA A 99 -8.50 -0.71 4.29
CA ALA A 99 -7.91 0.35 5.11
C ALA A 99 -6.68 0.99 4.45
N VAL A 100 -5.85 0.21 3.76
CA VAL A 100 -4.71 0.75 3.00
C VAL A 100 -5.18 1.49 1.75
N LEU A 101 -6.17 0.96 1.06
CA LEU A 101 -6.78 1.63 -0.07
C LEU A 101 -7.44 2.94 0.34
N THR A 102 -8.08 3.00 1.53
CA THR A 102 -8.64 4.24 2.06
C THR A 102 -7.60 5.23 2.52
N ALA A 103 -6.50 4.77 3.11
CA ALA A 103 -5.37 5.64 3.43
C ALA A 103 -4.71 6.21 2.17
N SER A 104 -4.85 5.54 1.05
CA SER A 104 -4.36 5.96 -0.28
C SER A 104 -5.36 6.83 -1.04
N PHE A 105 -6.54 7.06 -0.49
CA PHE A 105 -7.63 7.82 -1.09
C PHE A 105 -7.24 9.26 -1.44
N GLU A 106 -6.44 9.91 -0.61
CA GLU A 106 -5.93 11.26 -0.91
C GLU A 106 -5.02 11.30 -2.15
N ILE A 107 -4.58 10.12 -2.62
CA ILE A 107 -3.59 9.99 -3.67
C ILE A 107 -4.22 9.49 -4.97
N SER A 108 -5.23 8.60 -4.94
CA SER A 108 -5.78 7.97 -6.14
C SER A 108 -7.29 8.11 -6.28
N GLU A 109 -7.72 8.43 -7.51
CA GLU A 109 -9.15 8.57 -7.84
C GLU A 109 -9.79 7.26 -8.30
N ILE A 110 -8.98 6.31 -8.76
CA ILE A 110 -9.43 5.07 -9.39
C ILE A 110 -8.75 3.89 -8.70
N LEU A 111 -9.56 2.90 -8.33
CA LEU A 111 -9.10 1.59 -7.92
C LEU A 111 -9.41 0.57 -9.01
N ILE A 112 -8.37 -0.07 -9.53
CA ILE A 112 -8.48 -1.20 -10.44
C ILE A 112 -8.38 -2.48 -9.62
N LEU A 113 -9.38 -3.33 -9.71
CA LEU A 113 -9.42 -4.64 -9.07
C LEU A 113 -9.28 -5.73 -10.13
N GLY A 114 -8.14 -6.39 -10.13
CA GLY A 114 -7.86 -7.54 -11.01
C GLY A 114 -8.35 -8.83 -10.36
N CYS A 115 -9.41 -9.40 -10.94
CA CYS A 115 -10.13 -10.54 -10.36
C CYS A 115 -9.51 -11.92 -10.66
N GLY A 116 -8.36 -11.97 -11.34
CA GLY A 116 -7.80 -13.22 -11.86
C GLY A 116 -8.16 -13.44 -13.32
N ARG A 117 -8.47 -14.68 -13.70
CA ARG A 117 -8.80 -15.05 -15.09
C ARG A 117 -10.17 -14.54 -15.54
N TYR A 118 -11.12 -14.51 -14.63
CA TYR A 118 -12.51 -14.15 -14.92
C TYR A 118 -12.92 -12.92 -14.13
N ILE A 119 -13.83 -12.14 -14.71
CA ILE A 119 -14.43 -11.01 -14.01
C ILE A 119 -15.40 -11.55 -12.98
N GLU A 120 -15.19 -11.22 -11.74
CA GLU A 120 -16.04 -11.59 -10.62
C GLU A 120 -16.95 -10.42 -10.23
N PRO A 121 -18.23 -10.68 -9.89
CA PRO A 121 -19.12 -9.64 -9.42
C PRO A 121 -18.66 -9.16 -8.03
N VAL A 122 -18.39 -7.87 -7.93
CA VAL A 122 -18.02 -7.25 -6.65
C VAL A 122 -19.22 -7.22 -5.72
N SER A 123 -19.03 -7.59 -4.45
CA SER A 123 -20.10 -7.53 -3.46
C SER A 123 -20.66 -6.10 -3.32
N PRO A 124 -21.99 -5.93 -3.16
CA PRO A 124 -22.58 -4.61 -3.00
C PRO A 124 -22.02 -3.83 -1.79
N GLU A 125 -21.58 -4.54 -0.76
CA GLU A 125 -20.96 -3.96 0.43
C GLU A 125 -19.62 -3.34 0.11
N LEU A 126 -18.75 -4.07 -0.61
CA LEU A 126 -17.45 -3.58 -1.06
C LEU A 126 -17.60 -2.40 -2.03
N GLN A 127 -18.55 -2.48 -2.96
CA GLN A 127 -18.84 -1.37 -3.88
C GLN A 127 -19.27 -0.11 -3.14
N ARG A 128 -20.20 -0.24 -2.18
CA ARG A 128 -20.67 0.89 -1.36
C ARG A 128 -19.52 1.48 -0.55
N PHE A 129 -18.71 0.62 0.03
CA PHE A 129 -17.57 1.04 0.82
C PHE A 129 -16.58 1.84 -0.01
N ILE A 130 -16.11 1.33 -1.15
CA ILE A 130 -15.14 2.02 -2.02
C ILE A 130 -15.76 3.32 -2.55
N ARG A 131 -17.03 3.31 -2.93
CA ARG A 131 -17.72 4.52 -3.38
C ARG A 131 -17.83 5.57 -2.27
N SER A 132 -17.97 5.16 -1.01
CA SER A 132 -18.00 6.09 0.14
C SER A 132 -16.67 6.79 0.37
N THR A 133 -15.56 6.22 -0.10
CA THR A 133 -14.23 6.85 -0.08
C THR A 133 -14.02 7.87 -1.20
N GLY A 134 -14.93 7.96 -2.16
CA GLY A 134 -14.81 8.83 -3.34
C GLY A 134 -14.08 8.23 -4.52
N MET A 135 -13.49 7.04 -4.37
CA MET A 135 -12.82 6.34 -5.48
C MET A 135 -13.83 5.69 -6.43
N LYS A 136 -13.46 5.63 -7.70
CA LYS A 136 -14.13 4.81 -8.70
C LYS A 136 -13.54 3.41 -8.70
N LEU A 137 -14.38 2.39 -8.66
CA LEU A 137 -13.98 1.00 -8.72
C LEU A 137 -14.17 0.46 -10.14
N GLU A 138 -13.08 -0.11 -10.70
CA GLU A 138 -13.09 -0.87 -11.93
C GLU A 138 -12.66 -2.32 -11.63
N ALA A 139 -13.61 -3.24 -11.64
CA ALA A 139 -13.35 -4.66 -11.46
C ALA A 139 -13.30 -5.35 -12.83
N ILE A 140 -12.12 -5.85 -13.18
CA ILE A 140 -11.83 -6.49 -14.47
C ILE A 140 -10.90 -7.70 -14.26
N ASP A 141 -10.71 -8.52 -15.28
CA ASP A 141 -9.73 -9.59 -15.19
C ASP A 141 -8.31 -9.06 -15.04
N SER A 142 -7.42 -9.85 -14.46
CA SER A 142 -6.06 -9.39 -14.12
C SER A 142 -5.22 -9.02 -15.34
N LYS A 143 -5.45 -9.64 -16.49
CA LYS A 143 -4.78 -9.30 -17.76
C LYS A 143 -5.11 -7.88 -18.20
N ASN A 144 -6.41 -7.56 -18.22
CA ASN A 144 -6.85 -6.22 -18.58
C ASN A 144 -6.52 -5.20 -17.49
N ALA A 145 -6.54 -5.62 -16.23
CA ALA A 145 -6.17 -4.78 -15.10
C ALA A 145 -4.73 -4.25 -15.19
N VAL A 146 -3.75 -5.11 -15.49
CA VAL A 146 -2.36 -4.68 -15.66
C VAL A 146 -2.18 -3.74 -16.86
N SER A 147 -2.89 -4.02 -17.97
CA SER A 147 -2.84 -3.16 -19.15
C SER A 147 -3.44 -1.78 -18.87
N THR A 148 -4.59 -1.74 -18.22
CA THR A 148 -5.27 -0.49 -17.85
C THR A 148 -4.43 0.32 -16.87
N TYR A 149 -3.84 -0.34 -15.87
CA TYR A 149 -2.92 0.30 -14.94
C TYR A 149 -1.75 0.96 -15.66
N ASN A 150 -1.08 0.24 -16.55
CA ASN A 150 0.05 0.78 -17.31
C ASN A 150 -0.33 2.01 -18.12
N ILE A 151 -1.46 1.96 -18.84
CA ILE A 151 -1.95 3.08 -19.67
C ILE A 151 -2.20 4.32 -18.79
N LEU A 152 -2.96 4.17 -17.72
CA LEU A 152 -3.31 5.28 -16.85
C LEU A 152 -2.07 5.85 -16.13
N ASN A 153 -1.14 4.99 -15.74
CA ASN A 153 0.11 5.40 -15.11
C ASN A 153 1.03 6.14 -16.10
N GLU A 154 1.10 5.70 -17.36
CA GLU A 154 1.83 6.38 -18.44
C GLU A 154 1.21 7.76 -18.76
N GLU A 155 -0.10 7.92 -18.61
CA GLU A 155 -0.79 9.20 -18.72
C GLU A 155 -0.53 10.15 -17.53
N GLY A 156 0.22 9.71 -16.54
CA GLY A 156 0.52 10.48 -15.34
C GLY A 156 -0.61 10.52 -14.31
N ARG A 157 -1.60 9.63 -14.42
CA ARG A 157 -2.68 9.49 -13.44
C ARG A 157 -2.22 8.64 -12.27
N ILE A 158 -2.62 9.04 -11.09
CA ILE A 158 -2.34 8.26 -9.87
C ILE A 158 -3.47 7.24 -9.68
N VAL A 159 -3.11 5.97 -9.85
CA VAL A 159 -4.05 4.85 -9.84
C VAL A 159 -3.65 3.86 -8.75
N ALA A 160 -4.62 3.35 -8.03
CA ALA A 160 -4.45 2.18 -7.17
C ALA A 160 -4.86 0.92 -7.92
N ALA A 161 -4.11 -0.17 -7.76
CA ALA A 161 -4.43 -1.46 -8.34
C ALA A 161 -4.26 -2.57 -7.31
N ALA A 162 -5.28 -3.38 -7.15
CA ALA A 162 -5.29 -4.59 -6.34
C ALA A 162 -5.46 -5.79 -7.27
N LEU A 163 -4.42 -6.59 -7.42
CA LEU A 163 -4.32 -7.59 -8.47
C LEU A 163 -4.19 -8.99 -7.89
N LEU A 164 -5.09 -9.89 -8.30
CA LEU A 164 -4.97 -11.32 -8.08
C LEU A 164 -4.24 -11.97 -9.26
N PRO A 165 -3.40 -13.01 -9.03
CA PRO A 165 -2.76 -13.77 -10.12
C PRO A 165 -3.77 -14.35 -11.09
N TYR A 166 -3.38 -14.47 -12.36
CA TYR A 166 -4.29 -14.90 -13.43
C TYR A 166 -4.77 -16.36 -13.28
N GLY A 167 -3.96 -17.25 -12.70
CA GLY A 167 -4.27 -18.66 -12.54
C GLY A 167 -5.16 -19.01 -11.34
N ILE A 168 -5.60 -18.03 -10.56
CA ILE A 168 -6.50 -18.30 -9.44
C ILE A 168 -7.88 -18.67 -9.99
N LEU A 169 -8.24 -19.91 -9.72
CA LEU A 169 -9.61 -20.40 -9.92
C LEU A 169 -10.44 -19.98 -8.71
N SER A 170 -11.54 -19.31 -8.97
CA SER A 170 -12.56 -18.92 -7.99
C SER A 170 -13.16 -20.10 -7.24
#